data_38e32f728a48894f6ab9d26b1f9b3e76
#
_entry.id   38e32f728a48894f6ab9d26b1f9b3e76
#
_cell.length_a   1.000
_cell.length_b   1.000
_cell.length_c   1.000
_cell.angle_alpha   90.00
_cell.angle_beta   90.00
_cell.angle_gamma   90.00
#
_symmetry.space_group_name_H-M   'P 1'
#
loop_
_entity.id
_entity.type
_entity.pdbx_description
1 polymer ?
#
loop_
_entity_poly.entity_id
_entity_poly.type
_entity_poly.pdbx_seq_one_letter_code
_entity_poly.pdbx_strand_id
1 'polypeptide(L)'
;MTLTDKQFWLDYWEKKTNLIFEVPKNFVLTNFLNDIVKTHNIKSALEIGGFPGHYTIYLKKYLGIDSSLLDYVIHPKIINDLLQANGLKSGDVGVIEADLFNHQVANKYDLVYSNGLIEHFDDTELVIKKHVELLSNDGQLFISLPNFRGINGWFQKTFDIDNYKKHNIDSMDIELLKKCCTNLGLKNIRVFYNGGFMLWLENEAQQPAWVKVFKKIVWIKGKLFSKLTGSESKLLSPYIIVLANK
;
A
#
# COMPACT_ATOMS: atom_id res chain seq x y z
N MET A 1 16.88 -3.71 7.98
CA MET A 1 16.56 -2.63 8.95
C MET A 1 15.37 -1.84 8.42
N THR A 2 14.52 -1.29 9.28
CA THR A 2 13.45 -0.37 8.88
C THR A 2 14.04 1.03 8.69
N LEU A 3 13.57 1.77 7.68
CA LEU A 3 13.93 3.18 7.46
C LEU A 3 13.14 4.13 8.39
N THR A 4 12.12 3.60 9.09
CA THR A 4 11.24 4.31 10.03
C THR A 4 11.04 3.46 11.28
N ASP A 5 11.02 4.10 12.46
CA ASP A 5 10.81 3.43 13.75
C ASP A 5 9.35 3.52 14.23
N LYS A 6 9.07 2.91 15.39
CA LYS A 6 7.71 2.91 15.98
C LYS A 6 7.26 4.31 16.37
N GLN A 7 8.15 5.15 16.90
CA GLN A 7 7.81 6.51 17.31
C GLN A 7 7.44 7.38 16.11
N PHE A 8 8.15 7.23 14.98
CA PHE A 8 7.79 7.90 13.74
C PHE A 8 6.34 7.61 13.33
N TRP A 9 5.90 6.34 13.39
CA TRP A 9 4.55 5.97 12.99
C TRP A 9 3.48 6.44 14.00
N LEU A 10 3.79 6.44 15.30
CA LEU A 10 2.91 7.03 16.31
C LEU A 10 2.66 8.50 16.01
N ASP A 11 3.74 9.29 15.86
CA ASP A 11 3.66 10.72 15.56
C ASP A 11 2.99 11.00 14.21
N TYR A 12 3.20 10.15 13.22
CA TYR A 12 2.60 10.27 11.90
C TYR A 12 1.08 10.14 11.96
N TRP A 13 0.58 9.10 12.61
CA TRP A 13 -0.85 8.86 12.70
C TRP A 13 -1.58 9.88 13.59
N GLU A 14 -0.96 10.35 14.67
CA GLU A 14 -1.51 11.40 15.52
C GLU A 14 -1.71 12.73 14.78
N LYS A 15 -0.83 13.04 13.84
CA LYS A 15 -0.89 14.28 13.05
C LYS A 15 -1.83 14.19 11.85
N LYS A 16 -2.20 12.99 11.41
CA LYS A 16 -3.08 12.81 10.25
C LYS A 16 -4.53 13.13 10.62
N THR A 17 -5.14 13.94 9.77
CA THR A 17 -6.58 14.27 9.82
C THR A 17 -7.33 13.47 8.75
N ASN A 18 -8.64 13.38 8.86
CA ASN A 18 -9.50 12.72 7.88
C ASN A 18 -9.22 11.22 7.67
N LEU A 19 -8.81 10.52 8.73
CA LEU A 19 -8.63 9.07 8.70
C LEU A 19 -9.95 8.30 8.81
N ILE A 20 -10.98 8.93 9.42
CA ILE A 20 -12.27 8.31 9.71
C ILE A 20 -13.29 8.78 8.68
N PHE A 21 -13.69 7.87 7.79
CA PHE A 21 -14.71 8.10 6.77
C PHE A 21 -15.35 6.79 6.32
N GLU A 22 -16.51 6.87 5.69
CA GLU A 22 -17.11 5.71 5.05
C GLU A 22 -16.32 5.35 3.78
N VAL A 23 -15.68 4.16 3.78
CA VAL A 23 -14.88 3.69 2.65
C VAL A 23 -15.78 3.50 1.43
N PRO A 24 -15.51 4.18 0.29
CA PRO A 24 -16.36 4.08 -0.89
C PRO A 24 -16.12 2.77 -1.66
N LYS A 25 -17.14 2.30 -2.40
CA LYS A 25 -17.02 1.10 -3.25
C LYS A 25 -15.95 1.17 -4.34
N ASN A 26 -15.61 2.37 -4.78
CA ASN A 26 -14.59 2.64 -5.80
C ASN A 26 -13.32 3.25 -5.18
N PHE A 27 -12.95 2.79 -3.99
CA PHE A 27 -11.72 3.22 -3.34
C PHE A 27 -10.51 2.85 -4.19
N VAL A 28 -9.40 3.59 -4.04
CA VAL A 28 -8.18 3.38 -4.84
C VAL A 28 -7.72 1.93 -4.74
N LEU A 29 -7.30 1.31 -5.86
CA LEU A 29 -6.79 -0.07 -5.96
C LEU A 29 -7.79 -1.18 -5.60
N THR A 30 -9.02 -0.89 -5.20
CA THR A 30 -10.01 -1.94 -4.87
C THR A 30 -10.44 -2.79 -6.05
N ASN A 31 -10.22 -2.31 -7.29
CA ASN A 31 -10.38 -3.12 -8.49
C ASN A 31 -9.53 -4.40 -8.43
N PHE A 32 -8.27 -4.33 -7.97
CA PHE A 32 -7.40 -5.51 -7.82
C PHE A 32 -7.94 -6.47 -6.77
N LEU A 33 -8.37 -5.96 -5.61
CA LEU A 33 -8.97 -6.79 -4.56
C LEU A 33 -10.25 -7.48 -5.06
N ASN A 34 -11.12 -6.75 -5.77
CA ASN A 34 -12.32 -7.31 -6.39
C ASN A 34 -11.99 -8.42 -7.38
N ASP A 35 -11.00 -8.19 -8.25
CA ASP A 35 -10.62 -9.17 -9.27
C ASP A 35 -10.00 -10.43 -8.65
N ILE A 36 -9.14 -10.27 -7.62
CA ILE A 36 -8.57 -11.39 -6.88
C ILE A 36 -9.68 -12.21 -6.22
N VAL A 37 -10.59 -11.55 -5.47
CA VAL A 37 -11.67 -12.25 -4.76
C VAL A 37 -12.64 -12.93 -5.72
N LYS A 38 -12.92 -12.34 -6.89
CA LYS A 38 -13.80 -12.96 -7.92
C LYS A 38 -13.15 -14.14 -8.62
N THR A 39 -11.83 -14.08 -8.83
CA THR A 39 -11.11 -15.09 -9.63
C THR A 39 -10.65 -16.27 -8.78
N HIS A 40 -10.40 -16.02 -7.50
CA HIS A 40 -9.90 -17.01 -6.56
C HIS A 40 -10.88 -17.19 -5.40
N ASN A 41 -10.90 -18.38 -4.79
CA ASN A 41 -11.79 -18.68 -3.67
C ASN A 41 -11.24 -18.09 -2.35
N ILE A 42 -11.18 -16.76 -2.27
CA ILE A 42 -10.68 -16.04 -1.11
C ILE A 42 -11.76 -16.02 -0.01
N LYS A 43 -11.42 -16.51 1.16
CA LYS A 43 -12.27 -16.47 2.36
C LYS A 43 -11.64 -15.66 3.49
N SER A 44 -10.31 -15.65 3.54
CA SER A 44 -9.54 -14.95 4.56
C SER A 44 -8.49 -14.02 3.93
N ALA A 45 -8.31 -12.84 4.52
CA ALA A 45 -7.34 -11.86 4.02
C ALA A 45 -6.59 -11.18 5.17
N LEU A 46 -5.31 -10.87 4.94
CA LEU A 46 -4.48 -10.10 5.87
C LEU A 46 -3.89 -8.88 5.17
N GLU A 47 -4.20 -7.71 5.68
CA GLU A 47 -3.49 -6.46 5.35
C GLU A 47 -2.29 -6.30 6.27
N ILE A 48 -1.11 -6.05 5.69
CA ILE A 48 0.12 -5.80 6.45
C ILE A 48 0.51 -4.34 6.31
N GLY A 49 0.73 -3.66 7.45
CA GLY A 49 1.14 -2.25 7.48
C GLY A 49 0.08 -1.31 6.93
N GLY A 50 -1.19 -1.64 7.09
CA GLY A 50 -2.31 -0.91 6.48
C GLY A 50 -3.11 -0.04 7.43
N PHE A 51 -2.60 0.27 8.65
CA PHE A 51 -3.35 1.14 9.55
C PHE A 51 -3.75 2.46 8.83
N PRO A 52 -4.98 2.95 8.96
CA PRO A 52 -6.02 2.52 9.90
C PRO A 52 -6.95 1.39 9.41
N GLY A 53 -6.66 0.72 8.28
CA GLY A 53 -7.38 -0.49 7.86
C GLY A 53 -8.51 -0.26 6.85
N HIS A 54 -8.41 0.77 5.99
CA HIS A 54 -9.45 1.08 5.00
C HIS A 54 -9.71 -0.09 4.04
N TYR A 55 -8.68 -0.80 3.57
CA TYR A 55 -8.85 -1.95 2.68
C TYR A 55 -9.33 -3.20 3.42
N THR A 56 -8.89 -3.41 4.67
CA THR A 56 -9.43 -4.46 5.55
C THR A 56 -10.93 -4.28 5.74
N ILE A 57 -11.38 -3.05 6.02
CA ILE A 57 -12.81 -2.70 6.13
C ILE A 57 -13.52 -2.89 4.79
N TYR A 58 -12.90 -2.50 3.68
CA TYR A 58 -13.46 -2.69 2.34
C TYR A 58 -13.77 -4.17 2.06
N LEU A 59 -12.81 -5.05 2.30
CA LEU A 59 -12.96 -6.49 2.09
C LEU A 59 -14.09 -7.06 2.95
N LYS A 60 -14.17 -6.68 4.22
CA LYS A 60 -15.26 -7.11 5.11
C LYS A 60 -16.61 -6.58 4.65
N LYS A 61 -16.72 -5.26 4.48
CA LYS A 61 -18.00 -4.57 4.23
C LYS A 61 -18.62 -4.93 2.90
N TYR A 62 -17.82 -4.97 1.82
CA TYR A 62 -18.34 -5.10 0.46
C TYR A 62 -18.17 -6.49 -0.15
N LEU A 63 -17.23 -7.28 0.33
CA LEU A 63 -16.92 -8.59 -0.25
C LEU A 63 -17.19 -9.74 0.75
N GLY A 64 -17.50 -9.44 2.02
CA GLY A 64 -17.81 -10.44 3.03
C GLY A 64 -16.61 -11.31 3.44
N ILE A 65 -15.39 -10.88 3.14
CA ILE A 65 -14.16 -11.62 3.44
C ILE A 65 -13.85 -11.51 4.94
N ASP A 66 -13.40 -12.60 5.54
CA ASP A 66 -12.83 -12.58 6.88
C ASP A 66 -11.47 -11.92 6.83
N SER A 67 -11.42 -10.65 7.24
CA SER A 67 -10.27 -9.78 7.01
C SER A 67 -9.63 -9.35 8.32
N SER A 68 -8.30 -9.30 8.30
CA SER A 68 -7.46 -8.88 9.42
C SER A 68 -6.46 -7.81 9.00
N LEU A 69 -6.10 -6.94 9.93
CA LEU A 69 -5.05 -5.94 9.83
C LEU A 69 -3.91 -6.33 10.78
N LEU A 70 -2.69 -6.38 10.27
CA LEU A 70 -1.47 -6.44 11.07
C LEU A 70 -0.69 -5.14 10.87
N ASP A 71 -0.42 -4.43 11.94
CA ASP A 71 0.40 -3.22 11.89
C ASP A 71 1.31 -3.10 13.11
N TYR A 72 2.41 -2.39 12.94
CA TYR A 72 3.38 -2.11 14.01
C TYR A 72 2.84 -1.18 15.08
N VAL A 73 1.88 -0.32 14.69
CA VAL A 73 1.23 0.68 15.56
C VAL A 73 -0.28 0.68 15.31
N ILE A 74 -1.04 0.46 16.35
CA ILE A 74 -2.51 0.53 16.33
C ILE A 74 -2.97 1.60 17.31
N HIS A 75 -3.82 2.52 16.83
CA HIS A 75 -4.55 3.46 17.68
C HIS A 75 -5.99 2.95 17.86
N PRO A 76 -6.34 2.32 19.00
CA PRO A 76 -7.63 1.66 19.19
C PRO A 76 -8.84 2.57 18.95
N LYS A 77 -8.73 3.85 19.33
CA LYS A 77 -9.81 4.82 19.11
C LYS A 77 -10.04 5.05 17.61
N ILE A 78 -8.97 5.26 16.81
CA ILE A 78 -9.09 5.54 15.37
C ILE A 78 -9.73 4.35 14.66
N ILE A 79 -9.28 3.12 14.94
CA ILE A 79 -9.83 1.94 14.28
C ILE A 79 -11.28 1.68 14.68
N ASN A 80 -11.64 1.87 15.94
CA ASN A 80 -13.03 1.72 16.41
C ASN A 80 -13.95 2.76 15.76
N ASP A 81 -13.55 4.02 15.73
CA ASP A 81 -14.31 5.10 15.09
C ASP A 81 -14.46 4.84 13.59
N LEU A 82 -13.43 4.32 12.93
CA LEU A 82 -13.45 3.97 11.50
C LEU A 82 -14.38 2.78 11.23
N LEU A 83 -14.37 1.73 12.06
CA LEU A 83 -15.30 0.60 11.99
C LEU A 83 -16.75 1.09 12.11
N GLN A 84 -17.02 1.92 13.11
CA GLN A 84 -18.36 2.49 13.33
C GLN A 84 -18.84 3.33 12.14
N ALA A 85 -17.96 4.18 11.57
CA ALA A 85 -18.27 4.97 10.38
C ALA A 85 -18.62 4.10 9.16
N ASN A 86 -18.22 2.83 9.16
CA ASN A 86 -18.50 1.87 8.11
C ASN A 86 -19.61 0.85 8.45
N GLY A 87 -20.32 1.03 9.56
CA GLY A 87 -21.39 0.15 9.99
C GLY A 87 -20.90 -1.21 10.53
N LEU A 88 -19.62 -1.28 10.91
CA LEU A 88 -18.98 -2.47 11.50
C LEU A 88 -18.78 -2.27 13.00
N LYS A 89 -18.61 -3.40 13.71
CA LYS A 89 -18.36 -3.43 15.15
C LYS A 89 -16.94 -3.89 15.45
N SER A 90 -16.46 -3.60 16.66
CA SER A 90 -15.24 -4.20 17.18
C SER A 90 -15.35 -5.74 17.13
N GLY A 91 -14.34 -6.39 16.53
CA GLY A 91 -14.33 -7.84 16.30
C GLY A 91 -14.86 -8.30 14.93
N ASP A 92 -15.50 -7.43 14.13
CA ASP A 92 -15.90 -7.78 12.76
C ASP A 92 -14.68 -7.92 11.82
N VAL A 93 -13.56 -7.30 12.17
CA VAL A 93 -12.25 -7.49 11.54
C VAL A 93 -11.21 -7.84 12.59
N GLY A 94 -10.23 -8.67 12.22
CA GLY A 94 -9.09 -8.96 13.07
C GLY A 94 -8.15 -7.74 13.16
N VAL A 95 -7.62 -7.45 14.35
CA VAL A 95 -6.65 -6.36 14.56
C VAL A 95 -5.47 -6.91 15.34
N ILE A 96 -4.28 -6.85 14.74
CA ILE A 96 -3.06 -7.43 15.29
C ILE A 96 -2.00 -6.32 15.35
N GLU A 97 -1.71 -5.83 16.58
CA GLU A 97 -0.55 -4.95 16.78
C GLU A 97 0.70 -5.81 16.99
N ALA A 98 1.57 -5.86 16.00
CA ALA A 98 2.79 -6.65 16.06
C ALA A 98 3.85 -6.15 15.08
N ASP A 99 5.12 -6.38 15.43
CA ASP A 99 6.23 -6.28 14.49
C ASP A 99 6.20 -7.47 13.54
N LEU A 100 6.07 -7.20 12.24
CA LEU A 100 6.03 -8.22 11.18
C LEU A 100 7.18 -9.22 11.24
N PHE A 101 8.38 -8.78 11.63
CA PHE A 101 9.57 -9.63 11.66
C PHE A 101 9.64 -10.54 12.89
N ASN A 102 8.99 -10.15 13.97
CA ASN A 102 8.94 -10.89 15.23
C ASN A 102 7.59 -11.61 15.45
N HIS A 103 6.60 -11.36 14.58
CA HIS A 103 5.29 -11.99 14.70
C HIS A 103 5.36 -13.48 14.40
N GLN A 104 4.89 -14.30 15.34
CA GLN A 104 4.73 -15.73 15.12
C GLN A 104 3.48 -16.00 14.30
N VAL A 105 3.67 -16.68 13.19
CA VAL A 105 2.60 -16.99 12.24
C VAL A 105 1.75 -18.14 12.76
N ALA A 106 0.65 -17.81 13.43
CA ALA A 106 -0.32 -18.83 13.88
C ALA A 106 -1.30 -19.23 12.75
N ASN A 107 -1.71 -18.28 11.92
CA ASN A 107 -2.68 -18.47 10.85
C ASN A 107 -2.09 -18.17 9.48
N LYS A 108 -2.64 -18.83 8.45
CA LYS A 108 -2.38 -18.56 7.04
C LYS A 108 -3.63 -17.96 6.40
N TYR A 109 -3.43 -17.12 5.39
CA TYR A 109 -4.50 -16.37 4.74
C TYR A 109 -4.54 -16.67 3.24
N ASP A 110 -5.73 -16.66 2.65
CA ASP A 110 -5.91 -16.87 1.22
C ASP A 110 -5.44 -15.66 0.40
N LEU A 111 -5.47 -14.47 1.02
CA LEU A 111 -4.94 -13.23 0.45
C LEU A 111 -4.08 -12.53 1.51
N VAL A 112 -2.83 -12.27 1.17
CA VAL A 112 -1.95 -11.37 1.95
C VAL A 112 -1.59 -10.18 1.07
N TYR A 113 -1.78 -8.98 1.62
CA TYR A 113 -1.54 -7.77 0.84
C TYR A 113 -0.98 -6.63 1.69
N SER A 114 -0.31 -5.69 1.00
CA SER A 114 0.14 -4.43 1.60
C SER A 114 0.12 -3.29 0.58
N ASN A 115 -0.08 -2.08 1.09
CA ASN A 115 -0.09 -0.87 0.28
C ASN A 115 0.85 0.17 0.91
N GLY A 116 1.93 0.54 0.19
CA GLY A 116 2.86 1.54 0.69
C GLY A 116 3.67 1.06 1.91
N LEU A 117 4.12 -0.19 1.92
CA LEU A 117 4.83 -0.79 3.05
C LEU A 117 6.27 -1.19 2.72
N ILE A 118 6.47 -1.97 1.65
CA ILE A 118 7.77 -2.65 1.42
C ILE A 118 8.91 -1.68 1.13
N GLU A 119 8.60 -0.50 0.66
CA GLU A 119 9.57 0.57 0.40
C GLU A 119 10.14 1.23 1.67
N HIS A 120 9.60 0.91 2.84
CA HIS A 120 10.13 1.39 4.12
C HIS A 120 11.19 0.47 4.73
N PHE A 121 11.64 -0.54 3.98
CA PHE A 121 12.64 -1.51 4.42
C PHE A 121 13.83 -1.57 3.48
N ASP A 122 15.02 -1.77 4.03
CA ASP A 122 16.26 -1.90 3.24
C ASP A 122 16.27 -3.21 2.42
N ASP A 123 15.78 -4.31 2.99
CA ASP A 123 15.76 -5.62 2.36
C ASP A 123 14.37 -5.95 1.83
N THR A 124 14.18 -5.68 0.54
CA THR A 124 12.92 -5.90 -0.17
C THR A 124 12.53 -7.38 -0.22
N GLU A 125 13.50 -8.29 -0.44
CA GLU A 125 13.22 -9.73 -0.53
C GLU A 125 12.78 -10.28 0.82
N LEU A 126 13.42 -9.87 1.90
CA LEU A 126 13.07 -10.29 3.25
C LEU A 126 11.63 -9.87 3.63
N VAL A 127 11.25 -8.65 3.29
CA VAL A 127 9.88 -8.16 3.58
C VAL A 127 8.83 -8.91 2.74
N ILE A 128 9.10 -9.18 1.47
CA ILE A 128 8.20 -9.99 0.64
C ILE A 128 8.12 -11.44 1.18
N LYS A 129 9.25 -12.01 1.65
CA LYS A 129 9.27 -13.31 2.30
C LYS A 129 8.32 -13.37 3.50
N LYS A 130 8.26 -12.30 4.31
CA LYS A 130 7.32 -12.23 5.43
C LYS A 130 5.86 -12.28 4.99
N HIS A 131 5.51 -11.67 3.87
CA HIS A 131 4.17 -11.81 3.28
C HIS A 131 3.91 -13.26 2.85
N VAL A 132 4.87 -13.89 2.16
CA VAL A 132 4.77 -15.28 1.69
C VAL A 132 4.66 -16.28 2.83
N GLU A 133 5.32 -16.02 3.96
CA GLU A 133 5.21 -16.84 5.18
C GLU A 133 3.79 -16.86 5.74
N LEU A 134 2.98 -15.82 5.50
CA LEU A 134 1.59 -15.68 5.96
C LEU A 134 0.57 -16.24 4.97
N LEU A 135 0.96 -16.54 3.73
CA LEU A 135 0.08 -17.13 2.72
C LEU A 135 -0.24 -18.59 3.00
N SER A 136 -1.49 -18.97 2.79
CA SER A 136 -1.92 -20.37 2.65
C SER A 136 -1.32 -21.02 1.39
N ASN A 137 -1.46 -22.32 1.24
CA ASN A 137 -1.16 -22.98 -0.02
C ASN A 137 -2.12 -22.43 -1.10
N ASP A 138 -1.59 -22.11 -2.29
CA ASP A 138 -2.31 -21.45 -3.39
C ASP A 138 -2.81 -20.02 -3.06
N GLY A 139 -2.38 -19.46 -1.93
CA GLY A 139 -2.74 -18.10 -1.49
C GLY A 139 -2.22 -17.02 -2.45
N GLN A 140 -2.95 -15.91 -2.51
CA GLN A 140 -2.68 -14.79 -3.41
C GLN A 140 -1.90 -13.69 -2.70
N LEU A 141 -0.87 -13.17 -3.37
CA LEU A 141 -0.09 -12.02 -2.94
C LEU A 141 -0.50 -10.80 -3.76
N PHE A 142 -0.83 -9.70 -3.07
CA PHE A 142 -1.01 -8.40 -3.68
C PHE A 142 -0.19 -7.35 -2.93
N ILE A 143 0.74 -6.71 -3.63
CA ILE A 143 1.51 -5.58 -3.07
C ILE A 143 1.35 -4.38 -4.01
N SER A 144 1.07 -3.23 -3.45
CA SER A 144 1.22 -1.96 -4.14
C SER A 144 2.21 -1.06 -3.40
N LEU A 145 3.01 -0.33 -4.16
CA LEU A 145 3.95 0.63 -3.63
C LEU A 145 4.00 1.87 -4.52
N PRO A 146 4.40 3.05 -4.00
CA PRO A 146 4.55 4.25 -4.80
C PRO A 146 5.66 4.06 -5.84
N ASN A 147 5.57 4.80 -6.94
CA ASN A 147 6.63 4.86 -7.93
C ASN A 147 7.37 6.20 -7.84
N PHE A 148 8.52 6.19 -7.18
CA PHE A 148 9.42 7.35 -7.11
C PHE A 148 10.58 7.28 -8.12
N ARG A 149 10.51 6.40 -9.11
CA ARG A 149 11.49 6.30 -10.20
C ARG A 149 11.08 7.10 -11.46
N GLY A 150 9.94 7.84 -11.39
CA GLY A 150 9.41 8.69 -12.44
C GLY A 150 9.36 10.17 -12.07
N ILE A 151 8.46 10.91 -12.71
CA ILE A 151 8.30 12.38 -12.49
C ILE A 151 7.89 12.66 -11.05
N ASN A 152 7.04 11.82 -10.44
CA ASN A 152 6.65 12.00 -9.05
C ASN A 152 7.87 11.90 -8.11
N GLY A 153 8.77 10.93 -8.32
CA GLY A 153 10.00 10.80 -7.52
C GLY A 153 10.97 11.97 -7.70
N TRP A 154 11.12 12.47 -8.94
CA TRP A 154 11.89 13.70 -9.16
C TRP A 154 11.30 14.87 -8.37
N PHE A 155 9.98 15.00 -8.35
CA PHE A 155 9.29 16.05 -7.63
C PHE A 155 9.45 15.91 -6.11
N GLN A 156 9.31 14.69 -5.58
CA GLN A 156 9.57 14.37 -4.17
C GLN A 156 11.02 14.72 -3.78
N LYS A 157 11.99 14.26 -4.56
CA LYS A 157 13.42 14.52 -4.30
C LYS A 157 13.75 16.01 -4.28
N THR A 158 13.05 16.81 -5.11
CA THR A 158 13.31 18.25 -5.24
C THR A 158 12.62 19.07 -4.15
N PHE A 159 11.38 18.73 -3.78
CA PHE A 159 10.54 19.58 -2.94
C PHE A 159 10.16 18.93 -1.60
N ASP A 160 10.42 17.63 -1.42
CA ASP A 160 10.11 16.89 -0.19
C ASP A 160 11.18 15.82 0.07
N ILE A 161 12.42 16.27 0.19
CA ILE A 161 13.57 15.36 0.33
C ILE A 161 13.48 14.47 1.57
N ASP A 162 12.88 14.96 2.64
CA ASP A 162 12.73 14.22 3.89
C ASP A 162 11.75 13.05 3.72
N ASN A 163 10.67 13.26 2.97
CA ASN A 163 9.77 12.17 2.60
C ASN A 163 10.46 11.20 1.63
N TYR A 164 11.16 11.70 0.60
CA TYR A 164 11.88 10.86 -0.36
C TYR A 164 12.88 9.91 0.31
N LYS A 165 13.64 10.39 1.32
CA LYS A 165 14.65 9.60 2.04
C LYS A 165 14.09 8.49 2.94
N LYS A 166 12.80 8.52 3.24
CA LYS A 166 12.13 7.46 4.03
C LYS A 166 11.77 6.24 3.18
N HIS A 167 12.08 6.26 1.89
CA HIS A 167 11.74 5.22 0.95
C HIS A 167 13.00 4.59 0.35
N ASN A 168 13.01 3.28 0.31
CA ASN A 168 13.96 2.50 -0.47
C ASN A 168 13.56 2.56 -1.95
N ILE A 169 14.24 3.40 -2.73
CA ILE A 169 13.92 3.60 -4.15
C ILE A 169 14.25 2.36 -4.99
N ASP A 170 15.16 1.51 -4.54
CA ASP A 170 15.51 0.27 -5.24
C ASP A 170 14.38 -0.74 -5.17
N SER A 171 13.59 -0.76 -4.08
CA SER A 171 12.38 -1.58 -3.99
C SER A 171 11.33 -1.27 -5.09
N MET A 172 11.41 -0.08 -5.71
CA MET A 172 10.51 0.35 -6.78
C MET A 172 10.99 -0.08 -8.18
N ASP A 173 11.86 -1.10 -8.25
CA ASP A 173 12.33 -1.68 -9.51
C ASP A 173 11.53 -2.93 -9.87
N ILE A 174 10.89 -2.92 -11.05
CA ILE A 174 10.06 -4.05 -11.52
C ILE A 174 10.86 -5.34 -11.64
N GLU A 175 12.09 -5.27 -12.13
CA GLU A 175 12.91 -6.47 -12.33
C GLU A 175 13.43 -7.01 -10.99
N LEU A 176 13.76 -6.14 -10.03
CA LEU A 176 14.09 -6.55 -8.67
C LEU A 176 12.89 -7.24 -8.01
N LEU A 177 11.70 -6.66 -8.08
CA LEU A 177 10.48 -7.23 -7.50
C LEU A 177 10.15 -8.60 -8.12
N LYS A 178 10.24 -8.74 -9.43
CA LYS A 178 10.08 -10.05 -10.12
C LYS A 178 11.10 -11.07 -9.62
N LYS A 179 12.37 -10.67 -9.52
CA LYS A 179 13.46 -11.53 -9.02
C LYS A 179 13.19 -11.99 -7.59
N CYS A 180 12.82 -11.09 -6.68
CA CYS A 180 12.47 -11.43 -5.30
C CYS A 180 11.33 -12.46 -5.25
N CYS A 181 10.25 -12.22 -6.00
CA CYS A 181 9.13 -13.16 -6.06
C CYS A 181 9.55 -14.54 -6.61
N THR A 182 10.40 -14.56 -7.64
CA THR A 182 10.91 -15.80 -8.24
C THR A 182 11.79 -16.57 -7.25
N ASN A 183 12.69 -15.89 -6.55
CA ASN A 183 13.57 -16.49 -5.53
C ASN A 183 12.77 -17.14 -4.41
N LEU A 184 11.61 -16.55 -4.07
CA LEU A 184 10.71 -17.05 -3.02
C LEU A 184 9.76 -18.16 -3.52
N GLY A 185 9.91 -18.62 -4.77
CA GLY A 185 9.14 -19.73 -5.33
C GLY A 185 7.70 -19.40 -5.69
N LEU A 186 7.36 -18.10 -5.78
CA LEU A 186 6.02 -17.65 -6.19
C LEU A 186 5.78 -17.95 -7.69
N LYS A 187 4.51 -18.13 -8.04
CA LYS A 187 4.05 -18.45 -9.38
C LYS A 187 3.18 -17.32 -9.94
N ASN A 188 2.92 -17.35 -11.26
CA ASN A 188 2.07 -16.38 -11.96
C ASN A 188 2.41 -14.92 -11.67
N ILE A 189 3.72 -14.64 -11.52
CA ILE A 189 4.24 -13.34 -11.12
C ILE A 189 3.96 -12.28 -12.18
N ARG A 190 3.26 -11.22 -11.77
CA ARG A 190 2.99 -10.04 -12.58
C ARG A 190 3.42 -8.82 -11.80
N VAL A 191 4.37 -8.06 -12.35
CA VAL A 191 4.82 -6.78 -11.78
C VAL A 191 4.73 -5.73 -12.87
N PHE A 192 3.99 -4.66 -12.60
CA PHE A 192 3.70 -3.64 -13.61
C PHE A 192 3.43 -2.27 -12.98
N TYR A 193 3.57 -1.22 -13.78
CA TYR A 193 3.17 0.13 -13.42
C TYR A 193 1.66 0.27 -13.53
N ASN A 194 1.04 1.05 -12.63
CA ASN A 194 -0.41 1.25 -12.60
C ASN A 194 -0.79 2.68 -12.30
N GLY A 195 -1.88 3.10 -12.93
CA GLY A 195 -2.57 4.36 -12.70
C GLY A 195 -2.10 5.49 -13.59
N GLY A 196 -3.03 6.41 -13.83
CA GLY A 196 -2.75 7.66 -14.54
C GLY A 196 -1.90 8.60 -13.69
N PHE A 197 -1.29 9.60 -14.35
CA PHE A 197 -0.36 10.53 -13.70
C PHE A 197 -0.90 11.13 -12.39
N MET A 198 -0.13 11.00 -11.34
CA MET A 198 -0.36 11.66 -10.03
C MET A 198 0.92 12.31 -9.53
N LEU A 199 0.74 13.35 -8.73
CA LEU A 199 1.82 14.11 -8.14
C LEU A 199 1.40 14.55 -6.74
N TRP A 200 2.15 14.14 -5.71
CA TRP A 200 1.88 14.50 -4.32
C TRP A 200 3.14 14.90 -3.57
N LEU A 201 2.97 15.59 -2.45
CA LEU A 201 3.97 15.92 -1.46
C LEU A 201 3.35 15.72 -0.08
N GLU A 202 4.06 15.12 0.85
CA GLU A 202 3.59 15.00 2.23
C GLU A 202 3.59 16.35 2.96
N ASN A 203 4.58 17.19 2.66
CA ASN A 203 4.73 18.53 3.24
C ASN A 203 4.06 19.66 2.42
N GLU A 204 3.07 19.35 1.58
CA GLU A 204 2.47 20.33 0.65
C GLU A 204 1.97 21.60 1.34
N ALA A 205 1.38 21.47 2.54
CA ALA A 205 0.87 22.61 3.29
C ALA A 205 1.96 23.64 3.62
N GLN A 206 3.20 23.17 3.83
CA GLN A 206 4.37 23.97 4.21
C GLN A 206 5.11 24.56 2.99
N GLN A 207 4.76 24.11 1.77
CA GLN A 207 5.44 24.56 0.56
C GLN A 207 5.11 26.03 0.21
N PRO A 208 6.08 26.78 -0.33
CA PRO A 208 5.84 28.12 -0.86
C PRO A 208 4.77 28.12 -1.96
N ALA A 209 4.07 29.23 -2.12
CA ALA A 209 2.99 29.35 -3.09
C ALA A 209 3.39 29.00 -4.53
N TRP A 210 4.59 29.37 -4.95
CA TRP A 210 5.10 29.08 -6.29
C TRP A 210 5.28 27.56 -6.52
N VAL A 211 5.69 26.79 -5.51
CA VAL A 211 5.80 25.31 -5.62
C VAL A 211 4.42 24.70 -5.78
N LYS A 212 3.40 25.18 -5.05
CA LYS A 212 2.02 24.72 -5.18
C LYS A 212 1.47 24.98 -6.57
N VAL A 213 1.72 26.18 -7.11
CA VAL A 213 1.32 26.55 -8.48
C VAL A 213 2.07 25.69 -9.51
N PHE A 214 3.38 25.54 -9.37
CA PHE A 214 4.20 24.70 -10.25
C PHE A 214 3.72 23.24 -10.22
N LYS A 215 3.49 22.67 -9.05
CA LYS A 215 2.91 21.33 -8.88
C LYS A 215 1.60 21.19 -9.66
N LYS A 216 0.70 22.17 -9.53
CA LYS A 216 -0.59 22.16 -10.23
C LYS A 216 -0.43 22.18 -11.75
N ILE A 217 0.50 22.99 -12.28
CA ILE A 217 0.81 23.06 -13.71
C ILE A 217 1.34 21.71 -14.21
N VAL A 218 2.33 21.14 -13.51
CA VAL A 218 2.92 19.84 -13.86
C VAL A 218 1.86 18.74 -13.78
N TRP A 219 1.01 18.75 -12.76
CA TRP A 219 -0.06 17.79 -12.59
C TRP A 219 -1.08 17.86 -13.73
N ILE A 220 -1.53 19.06 -14.13
CA ILE A 220 -2.49 19.24 -15.25
C ILE A 220 -1.89 18.70 -16.55
N LYS A 221 -0.65 19.12 -16.88
CA LYS A 221 0.03 18.66 -18.10
C LYS A 221 0.27 17.14 -18.08
N GLY A 222 0.72 16.60 -16.95
CA GLY A 222 0.93 15.17 -16.78
C GLY A 222 -0.35 14.36 -16.90
N LYS A 223 -1.46 14.83 -16.32
CA LYS A 223 -2.79 14.21 -16.47
C LYS A 223 -3.24 14.19 -17.93
N LEU A 224 -3.11 15.32 -18.63
CA LEU A 224 -3.49 15.41 -20.04
C LEU A 224 -2.64 14.46 -20.89
N PHE A 225 -1.34 14.46 -20.71
CA PHE A 225 -0.42 13.60 -21.43
C PHE A 225 -0.69 12.11 -21.16
N SER A 226 -0.84 11.72 -19.89
CA SER A 226 -1.19 10.35 -19.51
C SER A 226 -2.52 9.89 -20.11
N LYS A 227 -3.52 10.79 -20.18
CA LYS A 227 -4.81 10.47 -20.80
C LYS A 227 -4.70 10.29 -22.33
N LEU A 228 -3.89 11.12 -22.99
CA LEU A 228 -3.68 11.04 -24.44
C LEU A 228 -2.89 9.80 -24.87
N THR A 229 -1.88 9.41 -24.09
CA THR A 229 -1.03 8.26 -24.41
C THR A 229 -1.62 6.92 -23.96
N GLY A 230 -2.54 6.95 -22.97
CA GLY A 230 -3.07 5.73 -22.36
C GLY A 230 -2.01 4.83 -21.71
N SER A 231 -0.76 5.33 -21.59
CA SER A 231 0.35 4.48 -21.18
C SER A 231 0.58 4.50 -19.68
N GLU A 232 0.57 3.31 -19.09
CA GLU A 232 1.14 3.06 -17.78
C GLU A 232 2.64 2.83 -17.93
N SER A 233 3.45 3.60 -17.20
CA SER A 233 4.89 3.61 -17.41
C SER A 233 5.66 4.03 -16.16
N LYS A 234 6.95 3.68 -16.13
CA LYS A 234 7.89 4.13 -15.11
C LYS A 234 7.87 5.66 -14.90
N LEU A 235 7.67 6.41 -15.99
CA LEU A 235 7.73 7.87 -15.95
C LEU A 235 6.50 8.50 -15.32
N LEU A 236 5.31 7.98 -15.63
CA LEU A 236 4.03 8.64 -15.35
C LEU A 236 3.21 7.99 -14.25
N SER A 237 3.26 6.65 -14.15
CA SER A 237 2.38 5.91 -13.23
C SER A 237 2.77 6.15 -11.77
N PRO A 238 1.78 6.37 -10.89
CA PRO A 238 2.03 6.62 -9.48
C PRO A 238 2.35 5.37 -8.67
N TYR A 239 1.91 4.20 -9.14
CA TYR A 239 2.04 2.95 -8.41
C TYR A 239 2.77 1.88 -9.20
N ILE A 240 3.38 0.96 -8.47
CA ILE A 240 3.83 -0.34 -8.95
C ILE A 240 2.97 -1.40 -8.25
N ILE A 241 2.52 -2.38 -9.01
CA ILE A 241 1.68 -3.48 -8.54
C ILE A 241 2.44 -4.79 -8.68
N VAL A 242 2.41 -5.61 -7.64
CA VAL A 242 2.88 -7.00 -7.63
C VAL A 242 1.68 -7.89 -7.38
N LEU A 243 1.47 -8.85 -8.27
CA LEU A 243 0.51 -9.94 -8.13
C LEU A 243 1.26 -11.26 -8.32
N ALA A 244 1.04 -12.19 -7.42
CA ALA A 244 1.61 -13.54 -7.52
C ALA A 244 0.79 -14.50 -6.67
N ASN A 245 1.05 -15.81 -6.81
CA ASN A 245 0.51 -16.81 -5.92
C ASN A 245 1.60 -17.77 -5.42
N LYS A 246 1.34 -18.39 -4.27
CA LYS A 246 2.24 -19.36 -3.64
C LYS A 246 2.15 -20.73 -4.29
#